data_1579161eed938893d350597c08131314
#
_entry.id   1579161eed938893d350597c08131314
#
_cell.length_a   1.000
_cell.length_b   1.000
_cell.length_c   1.000
_cell.angle_alpha   90.00
_cell.angle_beta   90.00
_cell.angle_gamma   90.00
#
_symmetry.space_group_name_H-M   'P 1'
#
loop_
_entity.id
_entity.type
_entity.pdbx_description
1 polymer ?
#
loop_
_entity_poly.entity_id
_entity_poly.type
_entity_poly.pdbx_seq_one_letter_code
_entity_poly.pdbx_strand_id
1 'polypeptide(L)'
;MKVSEREKVLVEFEERTKLQEEKKHLTAYVEGLKDILKHNPYLSAQVVIGYQDFGDFTCGQQFYVDKTHFITEWLREGTKITLITRPRRFGKTTLLSTVRMFFDPRYADHPEYFDKLRVWQDERSRSMFGSTPVIYTSFGGCKGIDSKQSIRG
;
A
#
# COMPACT_ATOMS: atom_id res chain seq x y z
N MET A 1 -42.58 -0.46 -51.34
CA MET A 1 -42.20 0.96 -51.31
C MET A 1 -40.68 1.03 -51.41
N LYS A 2 -40.13 1.56 -52.52
CA LYS A 2 -38.66 1.70 -52.66
C LYS A 2 -38.26 2.95 -51.86
N VAL A 3 -37.49 2.79 -50.83
CA VAL A 3 -36.86 3.90 -50.10
C VAL A 3 -35.99 4.67 -51.08
N SER A 4 -36.18 5.99 -51.16
CA SER A 4 -35.43 6.85 -52.08
C SER A 4 -33.92 6.74 -51.76
N GLU A 5 -33.11 6.75 -52.80
CA GLU A 5 -31.65 6.68 -52.63
C GLU A 5 -31.08 7.81 -51.76
N ARG A 6 -31.78 8.96 -51.76
CA ARG A 6 -31.49 10.10 -50.88
C ARG A 6 -31.70 9.78 -49.37
N GLU A 7 -32.77 9.02 -49.04
CA GLU A 7 -33.04 8.62 -47.66
C GLU A 7 -31.97 7.64 -47.12
N LYS A 8 -31.48 6.76 -47.99
CA LYS A 8 -30.37 5.85 -47.63
C LYS A 8 -29.07 6.60 -47.32
N VAL A 9 -28.73 7.60 -48.14
CA VAL A 9 -27.53 8.42 -47.92
C VAL A 9 -27.65 9.25 -46.64
N LEU A 10 -28.86 9.74 -46.30
CA LEU A 10 -29.09 10.52 -45.09
C LEU A 10 -28.92 9.64 -43.82
N VAL A 11 -29.50 8.44 -43.85
CA VAL A 11 -29.38 7.48 -42.73
C VAL A 11 -27.91 7.07 -42.54
N GLU A 12 -27.19 6.79 -43.61
CA GLU A 12 -25.77 6.43 -43.54
C GLU A 12 -24.91 7.59 -43.01
N PHE A 13 -25.25 8.82 -43.34
CA PHE A 13 -24.56 10.01 -42.82
C PHE A 13 -24.84 10.20 -41.34
N GLU A 14 -26.09 10.05 -40.89
CA GLU A 14 -26.45 10.14 -39.45
C GLU A 14 -25.78 9.05 -38.62
N GLU A 15 -25.75 7.81 -39.12
CA GLU A 15 -25.06 6.71 -38.46
C GLU A 15 -23.55 6.96 -38.35
N ARG A 16 -22.91 7.45 -39.42
CA ARG A 16 -21.48 7.80 -39.41
C ARG A 16 -21.18 8.92 -38.40
N THR A 17 -22.03 9.94 -38.33
CA THR A 17 -21.86 11.06 -37.42
C THR A 17 -21.97 10.59 -35.98
N LYS A 18 -22.97 9.77 -35.67
CA LYS A 18 -23.16 9.17 -34.35
C LYS A 18 -21.98 8.29 -33.95
N LEU A 19 -21.48 7.48 -34.88
CA LEU A 19 -20.31 6.62 -34.64
C LEU A 19 -19.03 7.43 -34.36
N GLN A 20 -18.88 8.57 -35.04
CA GLN A 20 -17.75 9.48 -34.79
C GLN A 20 -17.83 10.15 -33.43
N GLU A 21 -18.99 10.54 -32.95
CA GLU A 21 -19.20 11.11 -31.63
C GLU A 21 -18.93 10.08 -30.52
N GLU A 22 -19.44 8.86 -30.67
CA GLU A 22 -19.17 7.76 -29.76
C GLU A 22 -17.67 7.42 -29.68
N LYS A 23 -17.01 7.38 -30.85
CA LYS A 23 -15.56 7.14 -30.91
C LYS A 23 -14.77 8.25 -30.20
N LYS A 24 -15.16 9.51 -30.38
CA LYS A 24 -14.53 10.65 -29.72
C LYS A 24 -14.70 10.57 -28.18
N HIS A 25 -15.90 10.22 -27.73
CA HIS A 25 -16.19 10.05 -26.31
C HIS A 25 -15.38 8.90 -25.70
N LEU A 26 -15.32 7.76 -26.41
CA LEU A 26 -14.55 6.60 -25.96
C LEU A 26 -13.05 6.88 -25.90
N THR A 27 -12.54 7.63 -26.88
CA THR A 27 -11.12 8.03 -26.90
C THR A 27 -10.78 8.93 -25.71
N ALA A 28 -11.62 9.92 -25.41
CA ALA A 28 -11.44 10.81 -24.26
C ALA A 28 -11.51 10.02 -22.91
N TYR A 29 -12.41 9.05 -22.82
CA TYR A 29 -12.52 8.18 -21.65
C TYR A 29 -11.27 7.32 -21.44
N VAL A 30 -10.75 6.72 -22.54
CA VAL A 30 -9.52 5.91 -22.50
C VAL A 30 -8.29 6.76 -22.11
N GLU A 31 -8.21 7.99 -22.61
CA GLU A 31 -7.13 8.92 -22.22
C GLU A 31 -7.23 9.31 -20.74
N GLY A 32 -8.42 9.60 -20.25
CA GLY A 32 -8.64 9.84 -18.82
C GLY A 32 -8.24 8.67 -17.94
N LEU A 33 -8.57 7.43 -18.35
CA LEU A 33 -8.11 6.22 -17.66
C LEU A 33 -6.59 6.07 -17.69
N LYS A 34 -5.94 6.32 -18.83
CA LYS A 34 -4.48 6.28 -18.94
C LYS A 34 -3.82 7.29 -18.02
N ASP A 35 -4.39 8.46 -17.86
CA ASP A 35 -3.87 9.51 -16.98
C ASP A 35 -4.02 9.12 -15.50
N ILE A 36 -5.16 8.56 -15.10
CA ILE A 36 -5.37 7.99 -13.77
C ILE A 36 -4.36 6.86 -13.50
N LEU A 37 -4.15 5.98 -14.48
CA LEU A 37 -3.20 4.88 -14.38
C LEU A 37 -1.75 5.37 -14.25
N LYS A 38 -1.37 6.39 -15.01
CA LYS A 38 -0.03 6.98 -14.99
C LYS A 38 0.31 7.66 -13.66
N HIS A 39 -0.69 8.26 -13.01
CA HIS A 39 -0.54 8.94 -11.72
C HIS A 39 -0.84 8.05 -10.51
N ASN A 40 -1.16 6.78 -10.72
CA ASN A 40 -1.38 5.84 -9.63
C ASN A 40 -0.04 5.19 -9.22
N PRO A 41 0.54 5.60 -8.06
CA PRO A 41 1.84 5.09 -7.62
C PRO A 41 1.83 3.57 -7.35
N TYR A 42 0.65 2.95 -7.21
CA TYR A 42 0.52 1.52 -6.96
C TYR A 42 0.64 0.65 -8.22
N LEU A 43 0.52 1.21 -9.42
CA LEU A 43 0.59 0.44 -10.67
C LEU A 43 2.02 0.19 -11.16
N SER A 44 2.98 1.01 -10.73
CA SER A 44 4.41 0.79 -10.96
C SER A 44 5.07 -0.01 -9.84
N ALA A 45 4.37 -0.23 -8.73
CA ALA A 45 4.92 -0.90 -7.57
C ALA A 45 4.97 -2.42 -7.78
N GLN A 46 6.13 -3.01 -7.54
CA GLN A 46 6.30 -4.45 -7.60
C GLN A 46 5.66 -5.12 -6.39
N VAL A 47 4.80 -6.11 -6.64
CA VAL A 47 4.29 -6.99 -5.58
C VAL A 47 5.36 -8.02 -5.27
N VAL A 48 5.98 -7.92 -4.11
CA VAL A 48 7.03 -8.83 -3.66
C VAL A 48 6.50 -9.80 -2.62
N ILE A 49 6.79 -11.09 -2.83
CA ILE A 49 6.37 -12.16 -1.93
C ILE A 49 7.55 -12.53 -1.04
N GLY A 50 7.31 -12.62 0.28
CA GLY A 50 8.30 -13.10 1.25
C GLY A 50 9.00 -12.02 2.06
N TYR A 51 8.86 -10.76 1.74
CA TYR A 51 9.37 -9.67 2.57
C TYR A 51 8.64 -9.59 3.91
N GLN A 52 9.41 -9.53 4.99
CA GLN A 52 8.88 -9.49 6.35
C GLN A 52 9.35 -8.26 7.12
N ASP A 53 10.49 -7.71 6.75
CA ASP A 53 11.02 -6.49 7.34
C ASP A 53 10.46 -5.25 6.62
N PHE A 54 10.09 -4.23 7.38
CA PHE A 54 9.60 -2.97 6.81
C PHE A 54 10.70 -2.26 6.01
N GLY A 55 11.95 -2.39 6.43
CA GLY A 55 13.11 -1.86 5.72
C GLY A 55 13.19 -2.29 4.26
N ASP A 56 12.75 -3.53 3.95
CA ASP A 56 12.74 -4.04 2.58
C ASP A 56 11.79 -3.24 1.67
N PHE A 57 10.75 -2.60 2.23
CA PHE A 57 9.78 -1.79 1.49
C PHE A 57 10.20 -0.33 1.33
N THR A 58 11.14 0.15 2.13
CA THR A 58 11.59 1.55 2.08
C THR A 58 12.66 1.80 1.01
N CYS A 59 13.36 0.74 0.59
CA CYS A 59 14.49 0.84 -0.35
C CYS A 59 14.10 0.76 -1.84
N GLY A 60 12.80 0.67 -2.19
CA GLY A 60 12.44 0.44 -3.58
C GLY A 60 10.99 0.79 -3.94
N GLN A 61 10.59 0.38 -5.14
CA GLN A 61 9.24 0.58 -5.69
C GLN A 61 8.29 -0.59 -5.31
N GLN A 62 8.44 -1.15 -4.11
CA GLN A 62 7.61 -2.25 -3.67
C GLN A 62 6.23 -1.77 -3.20
N PHE A 63 5.22 -2.57 -3.49
CA PHE A 63 3.88 -2.32 -3.00
C PHE A 63 3.80 -2.56 -1.50
N TYR A 64 3.58 -1.51 -0.74
CA TYR A 64 3.36 -1.55 0.70
C TYR A 64 1.93 -1.13 1.04
N VAL A 65 1.21 -1.98 1.76
CA VAL A 65 -0.10 -1.61 2.30
C VAL A 65 0.12 -0.87 3.61
N ASP A 66 -0.11 0.43 3.57
CA ASP A 66 0.07 1.30 4.75
C ASP A 66 -0.90 0.92 5.88
N LYS A 67 -0.34 0.39 6.96
CA LYS A 67 -1.03 0.05 8.21
C LYS A 67 -0.53 0.90 9.37
N THR A 68 0.21 1.96 9.11
CA THR A 68 0.84 2.79 10.15
C THR A 68 -0.16 3.55 11.02
N HIS A 69 -1.42 3.69 10.58
CA HIS A 69 -2.52 4.17 11.42
C HIS A 69 -2.65 3.38 12.74
N PHE A 70 -2.22 2.11 12.76
CA PHE A 70 -2.15 1.31 13.98
C PHE A 70 -1.31 1.99 15.07
N ILE A 71 -0.18 2.60 14.70
CA ILE A 71 0.71 3.30 15.66
C ILE A 71 -0.03 4.49 16.27
N THR A 72 -0.71 5.29 15.45
CA THR A 72 -1.48 6.45 15.89
C THR A 72 -2.61 6.06 16.86
N GLU A 73 -3.37 5.01 16.50
CA GLU A 73 -4.44 4.49 17.36
C GLU A 73 -3.88 3.93 18.67
N TRP A 74 -2.82 3.13 18.59
CA TRP A 74 -2.17 2.56 19.76
C TRP A 74 -1.64 3.61 20.74
N LEU A 75 -0.99 4.66 20.23
CA LEU A 75 -0.54 5.80 21.05
C LEU A 75 -1.71 6.57 21.65
N ARG A 76 -2.83 6.66 20.97
CA ARG A 76 -4.05 7.32 21.46
C ARG A 76 -4.71 6.54 22.56
N GLU A 77 -4.82 5.23 22.41
CA GLU A 77 -5.42 4.34 23.40
C GLU A 77 -4.56 4.14 24.64
N GLY A 78 -3.23 4.25 24.51
CA GLY A 78 -2.29 4.07 25.62
C GLY A 78 -2.27 2.65 26.21
N THR A 79 -2.61 1.65 25.41
CA THR A 79 -2.64 0.25 25.86
C THR A 79 -1.25 -0.28 26.15
N LYS A 80 -1.07 -0.88 27.34
CA LYS A 80 0.23 -1.45 27.75
C LYS A 80 0.56 -2.77 27.08
N ILE A 81 -0.46 -3.54 26.74
CA ILE A 81 -0.33 -4.86 26.11
C ILE A 81 -1.31 -4.95 24.95
N THR A 82 -0.81 -5.31 23.79
CA THR A 82 -1.63 -5.47 22.60
C THR A 82 -1.35 -6.82 21.97
N LEU A 83 -2.42 -7.58 21.72
CA LEU A 83 -2.37 -8.86 21.03
C LEU A 83 -2.94 -8.71 19.62
N ILE A 84 -2.12 -8.98 18.61
CA ILE A 84 -2.53 -8.92 17.20
C ILE A 84 -2.88 -10.32 16.71
N THR A 85 -4.16 -10.64 16.67
CA THR A 85 -4.70 -11.92 16.19
C THR A 85 -5.18 -11.78 14.74
N ARG A 86 -4.37 -12.21 13.80
CA ARG A 86 -4.70 -12.23 12.36
C ARG A 86 -4.20 -13.54 11.74
N PRO A 87 -4.84 -14.04 10.69
CA PRO A 87 -4.38 -15.22 9.96
C PRO A 87 -2.92 -15.09 9.48
N ARG A 88 -2.33 -16.20 9.04
CA ARG A 88 -1.02 -16.17 8.38
C ARG A 88 -1.07 -15.29 7.13
N ARG A 89 0.05 -14.65 6.78
CA ARG A 89 0.24 -13.77 5.60
C ARG A 89 -0.55 -12.45 5.62
N PHE A 90 -1.13 -12.06 6.75
CA PHE A 90 -1.78 -10.75 6.92
C PHE A 90 -0.82 -9.63 7.34
N GLY A 91 0.49 -9.83 7.20
CA GLY A 91 1.49 -8.79 7.45
C GLY A 91 1.71 -8.46 8.93
N LYS A 92 1.48 -9.42 9.87
CA LYS A 92 1.75 -9.21 11.31
C LYS A 92 3.22 -8.91 11.59
N THR A 93 4.12 -9.70 11.01
CA THR A 93 5.56 -9.54 11.17
C THR A 93 6.03 -8.21 10.58
N THR A 94 5.53 -7.86 9.40
CA THR A 94 5.82 -6.56 8.77
C THR A 94 5.32 -5.41 9.62
N LEU A 95 4.11 -5.50 10.21
CA LEU A 95 3.59 -4.47 11.11
C LEU A 95 4.46 -4.32 12.36
N LEU A 96 4.89 -5.43 12.97
CA LEU A 96 5.80 -5.38 14.13
C LEU A 96 7.17 -4.79 13.75
N SER A 97 7.69 -5.09 12.57
CA SER A 97 8.90 -4.48 12.05
C SER A 97 8.71 -2.98 11.81
N THR A 98 7.55 -2.56 11.28
CA THR A 98 7.19 -1.15 11.10
C THR A 98 7.16 -0.40 12.44
N VAL A 99 6.52 -0.98 13.46
CA VAL A 99 6.48 -0.40 14.82
C VAL A 99 7.89 -0.29 15.40
N ARG A 100 8.71 -1.33 15.26
CA ARG A 100 10.11 -1.31 15.70
C ARG A 100 10.86 -0.15 15.05
N MET A 101 10.85 -0.05 13.72
CA MET A 101 11.60 0.98 13.01
C MET A 101 11.08 2.38 13.29
N PHE A 102 9.79 2.53 13.60
CA PHE A 102 9.21 3.82 13.95
C PHE A 102 9.71 4.36 15.29
N PHE A 103 9.81 3.53 16.32
CA PHE A 103 10.19 3.99 17.67
C PHE A 103 11.68 3.93 17.95
N ASP A 104 12.43 3.03 17.32
CA ASP A 104 13.83 2.76 17.63
C ASP A 104 14.72 3.95 17.25
N PRO A 105 15.52 4.50 18.19
CA PRO A 105 16.44 5.62 17.94
C PRO A 105 17.45 5.39 16.82
N ARG A 106 17.74 4.15 16.48
CA ARG A 106 18.63 3.81 15.35
C ARG A 106 18.13 4.30 13.99
N TYR A 107 16.83 4.58 13.88
CA TYR A 107 16.19 5.06 12.66
C TYR A 107 15.77 6.54 12.75
N ALA A 108 16.12 7.24 13.83
CA ALA A 108 15.72 8.64 14.04
C ALA A 108 16.18 9.59 12.93
N ASP A 109 17.31 9.29 12.29
CA ASP A 109 17.88 10.08 11.19
C ASP A 109 17.27 9.75 9.81
N HIS A 110 16.27 8.85 9.76
CA HIS A 110 15.64 8.36 8.53
C HIS A 110 14.13 8.62 8.48
N PRO A 111 13.67 9.88 8.60
CA PRO A 111 12.23 10.20 8.53
C PRO A 111 11.61 9.88 7.17
N GLU A 112 12.40 9.81 6.10
CA GLU A 112 11.98 9.49 4.74
C GLU A 112 11.30 8.11 4.61
N TYR A 113 11.51 7.22 5.56
CA TYR A 113 10.83 5.91 5.60
C TYR A 113 9.35 6.03 5.94
N PHE A 114 8.95 7.12 6.61
CA PHE A 114 7.61 7.31 7.14
C PHE A 114 6.90 8.57 6.63
N ASP A 115 7.59 9.50 5.99
CA ASP A 115 7.11 10.82 5.60
C ASP A 115 5.85 10.79 4.72
N LYS A 116 5.69 9.74 3.90
CA LYS A 116 4.56 9.50 3.00
C LYS A 116 3.46 8.64 3.61
N LEU A 117 3.64 8.14 4.83
CA LEU A 117 2.72 7.23 5.47
C LEU A 117 1.76 7.96 6.42
N ARG A 118 0.63 7.32 6.72
CA ARG A 118 -0.44 7.92 7.53
C ARG A 118 0.02 8.34 8.93
N VAL A 119 0.93 7.59 9.55
CA VAL A 119 1.48 7.93 10.87
C VAL A 119 2.13 9.31 10.90
N TRP A 120 2.68 9.75 9.78
CA TRP A 120 3.36 11.05 9.70
C TRP A 120 2.41 12.24 9.67
N GLN A 121 1.14 12.01 9.37
CA GLN A 121 0.09 13.06 9.38
C GLN A 121 -0.33 13.45 10.80
N ASP A 122 -0.08 12.58 11.80
CA ASP A 122 -0.40 12.84 13.20
C ASP A 122 0.82 13.41 13.92
N GLU A 123 0.69 14.64 14.44
CA GLU A 123 1.78 15.38 15.09
C GLU A 123 2.30 14.68 16.34
N ARG A 124 1.39 14.10 17.14
CA ARG A 124 1.76 13.35 18.34
C ARG A 124 2.58 12.11 17.98
N SER A 125 2.19 11.39 16.95
CA SER A 125 2.96 10.24 16.47
C SER A 125 4.33 10.66 15.98
N ARG A 126 4.44 11.74 15.19
CA ARG A 126 5.74 12.25 14.73
C ARG A 126 6.68 12.61 15.87
N SER A 127 6.17 13.21 16.94
CA SER A 127 7.01 13.55 18.11
C SER A 127 7.59 12.32 18.83
N MET A 128 7.01 11.16 18.62
CA MET A 128 7.46 9.88 19.19
C MET A 128 8.40 9.10 18.25
N PHE A 129 8.60 9.57 17.03
CA PHE A 129 9.49 8.93 16.07
C PHE A 129 10.93 8.88 16.59
N GLY A 130 11.56 7.70 16.53
CA GLY A 130 12.93 7.50 16.96
C GLY A 130 13.23 7.83 18.43
N SER A 131 12.19 7.88 19.28
CA SER A 131 12.34 8.35 20.67
C SER A 131 12.47 7.24 21.71
N THR A 132 12.16 6.00 21.36
CA THR A 132 12.00 4.93 22.36
C THR A 132 12.78 3.69 21.96
N PRO A 133 13.72 3.20 22.80
CA PRO A 133 14.42 1.94 22.55
C PRO A 133 13.45 0.76 22.46
N VAL A 134 13.63 -0.07 21.44
CA VAL A 134 12.74 -1.21 21.15
C VAL A 134 13.49 -2.53 21.32
N ILE A 135 12.96 -3.42 22.13
CA ILE A 135 13.39 -4.82 22.19
C ILE A 135 12.50 -5.62 21.25
N TYR A 136 13.09 -6.11 20.16
CA TYR A 136 12.41 -6.92 19.16
C TYR A 136 12.88 -8.36 19.22
N THR A 137 11.95 -9.29 19.44
CA THR A 137 12.25 -10.72 19.48
C THR A 137 11.36 -11.49 18.53
N SER A 138 11.93 -12.48 17.84
CA SER A 138 11.21 -13.38 16.94
C SER A 138 11.57 -14.83 17.27
N PHE A 139 10.55 -15.66 17.39
CA PHE A 139 10.71 -17.12 17.56
C PHE A 139 10.60 -17.88 16.23
N GLY A 140 10.54 -17.16 15.09
CA GLY A 140 10.37 -17.77 13.77
C GLY A 140 11.47 -18.74 13.34
N GLY A 141 12.68 -18.61 13.90
CA GLY A 141 13.82 -19.51 13.68
C GLY A 141 13.90 -20.68 14.67
N CYS A 142 13.11 -20.66 15.75
CA CYS A 142 13.17 -21.69 16.78
C CYS A 142 12.46 -22.97 16.31
N LYS A 143 13.25 -24.01 16.00
CA LYS A 143 12.75 -25.31 15.50
C LYS A 143 12.97 -26.44 16.50
N GLY A 144 13.34 -26.13 17.74
CA GLY A 144 13.58 -27.15 18.78
C GLY A 144 12.29 -27.85 19.22
N ILE A 145 12.41 -29.13 19.50
CA ILE A 145 11.32 -29.96 20.05
C ILE A 145 11.14 -29.63 21.55
N ASP A 146 12.20 -29.14 22.19
CA ASP A 146 12.25 -28.81 23.62
C ASP A 146 12.64 -27.34 23.81
N SER A 147 12.14 -26.71 24.88
CA SER A 147 12.40 -25.31 25.22
C SER A 147 13.90 -24.98 25.31
N LYS A 148 14.72 -25.94 25.77
CA LYS A 148 16.17 -25.79 25.85
C LYS A 148 16.87 -25.79 24.49
N GLN A 149 16.33 -26.48 23.50
CA GLN A 149 16.85 -26.48 22.14
C GLN A 149 16.38 -25.28 21.32
N SER A 150 15.18 -24.75 21.61
CA SER A 150 14.62 -23.57 20.94
C SER A 150 15.37 -22.27 21.25
N ILE A 151 16.09 -22.21 22.38
CA ILE A 151 16.85 -21.03 22.82
C ILE A 151 18.28 -21.01 22.25
N ARG A 152 18.78 -22.15 21.77
CA ARG A 152 20.16 -22.32 21.25
C ARG A 152 20.28 -22.26 19.72
N GLY A 153 19.18 -22.07 18.99
CA GLY A 153 19.12 -22.03 17.52
C GLY A 153 19.28 -20.66 16.91
#